data_9cc87110e7399189ababbcf637832e51
#
_entry.id   9cc87110e7399189ababbcf637832e51
#
_cell.length_a   1.000
_cell.length_b   1.000
_cell.length_c   1.000
_cell.angle_alpha   90.00
_cell.angle_beta   90.00
_cell.angle_gamma   90.00
#
_symmetry.space_group_name_H-M   'P 1'
#
loop_
_entity.id
_entity.type
_entity.pdbx_description
1 polymer ?
#
loop_
_entity_poly.entity_id
_entity_poly.type
_entity_poly.pdbx_seq_one_letter_code
_entity_poly.pdbx_strand_id
1 'polypeptide(L)'
;MQETFDPATTRPLNVSLLAGSKAQRAYYDRTGSSVSELTADQLAAGFPRRPSLNLHNFGGKTITDLVFVNHYLGGSGTWDPADMTSIDGALAQAMSDSGLQSVIQQYYDPAITSRMLPSVILPDPAPDRIYKDQVEALAAQIFTSGALGGADPGSTVINIMLPRGVVLVDGFSPGFTPPPGQEAEHERRQRAIVKIDDDQDADSLNGLGGYHGSTHVTSAGTDTAVYYAVGVYSEGSNGIPVFDQSWKNVVATFYHELNEARTDPDVEDVIRTNDSSKLGWYSKRGGEIGDIPMKEAGTNLTLVFQEVELADRSGTVPVQLMWSNKNAGPASHI
;
A
#
# COMPACT_ATOMS: atom_id res chain seq x y z
N MET A 1 20.15 3.89 25.39
CA MET A 1 18.94 3.10 25.66
C MET A 1 18.44 2.66 24.31
N GLN A 2 18.36 1.38 24.04
CA GLN A 2 17.77 0.84 22.83
C GLN A 2 16.27 0.96 23.03
N GLU A 3 15.61 1.90 22.32
CA GLU A 3 14.15 1.93 22.25
C GLU A 3 13.72 0.62 21.60
N THR A 4 13.11 -0.23 22.39
CA THR A 4 12.49 -1.45 21.89
C THR A 4 11.24 -1.05 21.12
N PHE A 5 11.13 -1.49 19.86
CA PHE A 5 9.90 -1.39 19.09
C PHE A 5 8.78 -2.08 19.90
N ASP A 6 7.76 -1.31 20.25
CA ASP A 6 6.56 -1.81 20.93
C ASP A 6 5.37 -1.67 19.96
N PRO A 7 4.89 -2.76 19.37
CA PRO A 7 3.77 -2.72 18.43
C PRO A 7 2.46 -2.23 19.07
N ALA A 8 2.35 -2.30 20.41
CA ALA A 8 1.18 -1.76 21.11
C ALA A 8 1.14 -0.23 21.11
N THR A 9 2.30 0.42 20.99
CA THR A 9 2.43 1.89 20.95
C THR A 9 2.72 2.43 19.56
N THR A 10 3.19 1.59 18.64
CA THR A 10 3.55 1.96 17.27
C THR A 10 2.70 1.13 16.31
N ARG A 11 1.55 1.64 15.91
CA ARG A 11 0.71 0.97 14.91
C ARG A 11 1.48 0.88 13.60
N PRO A 12 1.59 -0.32 12.98
CA PRO A 12 2.15 -0.45 11.65
C PRO A 12 1.41 0.46 10.66
N LEU A 13 2.17 1.17 9.84
CA LEU A 13 1.66 2.03 8.79
C LEU A 13 1.55 1.18 7.53
N ASN A 14 0.36 0.99 6.99
CA ASN A 14 0.10 0.27 5.75
C ASN A 14 -0.70 1.10 4.75
N VAL A 15 -0.57 2.43 4.83
CA VAL A 15 -1.35 3.37 4.03
C VAL A 15 -0.44 4.42 3.38
N SER A 16 -0.62 4.63 2.09
CA SER A 16 0.02 5.72 1.35
C SER A 16 -0.64 7.05 1.67
N LEU A 17 0.09 7.96 2.31
CA LEU A 17 -0.41 9.26 2.77
C LEU A 17 0.34 10.42 2.14
N LEU A 18 -0.41 11.36 1.56
CA LEU A 18 0.16 12.61 1.06
C LEU A 18 0.79 13.42 2.19
N ALA A 19 2.08 13.75 2.04
CA ALA A 19 2.84 14.50 3.04
C ALA A 19 2.22 15.88 3.32
N GLY A 20 2.15 16.23 4.60
CA GLY A 20 1.52 17.47 5.07
C GLY A 20 -0.01 17.47 5.02
N SER A 21 -0.64 16.39 4.57
CA SER A 21 -2.10 16.26 4.53
C SER A 21 -2.71 16.11 5.93
N LYS A 22 -4.03 16.27 6.01
CA LYS A 22 -4.76 15.98 7.25
C LYS A 22 -4.70 14.49 7.58
N ALA A 23 -4.83 13.61 6.57
CA ALA A 23 -4.74 12.18 6.75
C ALA A 23 -3.39 11.76 7.35
N GLN A 24 -2.27 12.32 6.85
CA GLN A 24 -0.95 12.07 7.41
C GLN A 24 -0.84 12.55 8.86
N ARG A 25 -1.26 13.78 9.17
CA ARG A 25 -1.23 14.30 10.54
C ARG A 25 -2.05 13.43 11.47
N ALA A 26 -3.30 13.13 11.10
CA ALA A 26 -4.18 12.27 11.87
C ALA A 26 -3.57 10.89 12.13
N TYR A 27 -2.84 10.35 11.17
CA TYR A 27 -2.17 9.06 11.30
C TYR A 27 -0.97 9.12 12.25
N TYR A 28 -0.10 10.13 12.11
CA TYR A 28 1.07 10.28 12.98
C TYR A 28 0.72 10.67 14.40
N ASP A 29 -0.31 11.48 14.61
CA ASP A 29 -0.81 11.80 15.95
C ASP A 29 -1.30 10.56 16.69
N ARG A 30 -1.84 9.57 15.95
CA ARG A 30 -2.24 8.27 16.50
C ARG A 30 -1.06 7.37 16.87
N THR A 31 0.00 7.40 16.08
CA THR A 31 1.15 6.50 16.23
C THR A 31 2.25 7.07 17.12
N GLY A 32 2.15 8.32 17.54
CA GLY A 32 3.20 9.01 18.31
C GLY A 32 4.50 9.24 17.52
N SER A 33 4.47 9.03 16.20
CA SER A 33 5.62 9.20 15.32
C SER A 33 5.80 10.68 14.98
N SER A 34 7.01 11.22 15.20
CA SER A 34 7.35 12.55 14.72
C SER A 34 7.70 12.51 13.23
N VAL A 35 7.13 13.43 12.45
CA VAL A 35 7.57 13.67 11.08
C VAL A 35 8.98 14.24 11.13
N SER A 36 9.96 13.60 10.51
CA SER A 36 11.30 14.17 10.33
C SER A 36 11.23 15.15 9.16
N GLU A 37 11.13 16.43 9.45
CA GLU A 37 11.21 17.46 8.40
C GLU A 37 12.66 17.60 7.94
N LEU A 38 12.95 17.16 6.72
CA LEU A 38 14.17 17.50 6.01
C LEU A 38 14.04 18.96 5.53
N THR A 39 15.11 19.73 5.69
CA THR A 39 15.15 21.09 5.14
C THR A 39 15.22 21.03 3.59
N ALA A 40 14.75 22.09 2.93
CA ALA A 40 14.83 22.20 1.47
C ALA A 40 16.28 22.04 0.95
N ASP A 41 17.28 22.53 1.68
CA ASP A 41 18.69 22.37 1.32
C ASP A 41 19.17 20.93 1.44
N GLN A 42 18.70 20.16 2.43
CA GLN A 42 19.01 18.74 2.56
C GLN A 42 18.40 17.94 1.43
N LEU A 43 17.20 18.29 0.97
CA LEU A 43 16.52 17.65 -0.16
C LEU A 43 17.18 18.04 -1.50
N ALA A 44 17.65 19.28 -1.66
CA ALA A 44 18.35 19.73 -2.87
C ALA A 44 19.70 19.01 -3.07
N ALA A 45 20.35 18.58 -1.98
CA ALA A 45 21.60 17.78 -2.03
C ALA A 45 21.36 16.29 -2.26
N GLY A 46 20.10 15.84 -2.41
CA GLY A 46 19.71 14.45 -2.42
C GLY A 46 19.38 13.94 -1.00
N PHE A 47 18.81 12.76 -0.92
CA PHE A 47 18.45 12.18 0.38
C PHE A 47 19.71 11.86 1.20
N PRO A 48 19.83 12.36 2.43
CA PRO A 48 20.91 11.95 3.31
C PRO A 48 20.76 10.47 3.67
N ARG A 49 21.89 9.78 3.81
CA ARG A 49 21.88 8.39 4.26
C ARG A 49 21.38 8.30 5.70
N ARG A 50 20.34 7.47 5.92
CA ARG A 50 19.71 7.27 7.24
C ARG A 50 19.64 5.78 7.63
N PRO A 51 20.75 5.14 8.01
CA PRO A 51 20.74 3.71 8.36
C PRO A 51 19.82 3.36 9.53
N SER A 52 19.45 4.35 10.36
CA SER A 52 18.51 4.15 11.47
C SER A 52 17.06 3.85 11.02
N LEU A 53 16.74 4.15 9.75
CA LEU A 53 15.44 3.84 9.14
C LEU A 53 15.44 2.52 8.38
N ASN A 54 16.58 1.81 8.32
CA ASN A 54 16.67 0.53 7.63
C ASN A 54 15.61 -0.47 8.13
N LEU A 55 15.06 -1.21 7.17
CA LEU A 55 14.13 -2.29 7.45
C LEU A 55 14.85 -3.46 8.10
N HIS A 56 14.14 -4.14 8.99
CA HIS A 56 14.56 -5.36 9.67
C HIS A 56 13.49 -6.42 9.42
N ASN A 57 13.92 -7.66 9.18
CA ASN A 57 12.99 -8.78 9.11
C ASN A 57 12.62 -9.18 10.55
N PHE A 58 11.32 -9.11 10.87
CA PHE A 58 10.78 -9.52 12.16
C PHE A 58 10.39 -11.00 12.19
N GLY A 59 10.49 -11.70 11.06
CA GLY A 59 10.23 -13.14 10.96
C GLY A 59 8.84 -13.49 10.46
N GLY A 60 7.98 -12.51 10.20
CA GLY A 60 6.69 -12.70 9.57
C GLY A 60 6.80 -13.08 8.08
N LYS A 61 5.66 -13.23 7.47
CA LYS A 61 5.57 -13.65 6.06
C LYS A 61 6.13 -12.58 5.12
N THR A 62 6.72 -13.06 4.02
CA THR A 62 7.08 -12.26 2.84
C THR A 62 6.72 -13.05 1.58
N ILE A 63 6.51 -12.37 0.45
CA ILE A 63 6.12 -13.00 -0.82
C ILE A 63 7.27 -12.91 -1.82
N THR A 64 7.91 -14.05 -2.12
CA THR A 64 9.02 -14.14 -3.09
C THR A 64 8.49 -14.11 -4.53
N ASP A 65 7.49 -14.95 -4.83
CA ASP A 65 6.89 -15.08 -6.15
C ASP A 65 5.53 -14.40 -6.17
N LEU A 66 5.54 -13.09 -6.36
CA LEU A 66 4.33 -12.28 -6.32
C LEU A 66 3.49 -12.47 -7.59
N VAL A 67 2.24 -12.85 -7.39
CA VAL A 67 1.19 -12.77 -8.41
C VAL A 67 0.27 -11.62 -8.06
N PHE A 68 -0.15 -10.82 -9.03
CA PHE A 68 -1.15 -9.79 -8.78
C PHE A 68 -2.14 -9.67 -9.93
N VAL A 69 -3.31 -9.13 -9.65
CA VAL A 69 -4.39 -8.98 -10.62
C VAL A 69 -5.14 -7.68 -10.37
N ASN A 70 -5.31 -6.87 -11.42
CA ASN A 70 -6.02 -5.61 -11.35
C ASN A 70 -7.54 -5.84 -11.52
N HIS A 71 -8.32 -5.41 -10.54
CA HIS A 71 -9.78 -5.42 -10.57
C HIS A 71 -10.29 -3.98 -10.64
N TYR A 72 -10.81 -3.61 -11.80
CA TYR A 72 -11.35 -2.27 -12.07
C TYR A 72 -12.81 -2.20 -11.62
N LEU A 73 -13.11 -1.43 -10.57
CA LEU A 73 -14.46 -1.27 -10.03
C LEU A 73 -15.30 -0.30 -10.89
N GLY A 74 -16.60 -0.53 -11.01
CA GLY A 74 -17.56 0.40 -11.59
C GLY A 74 -18.11 0.04 -12.97
N GLY A 75 -17.76 -1.13 -13.50
CA GLY A 75 -18.25 -1.58 -14.83
C GLY A 75 -17.48 -1.01 -16.01
N SER A 76 -17.80 -1.50 -17.20
CA SER A 76 -17.05 -1.25 -18.43
C SER A 76 -17.10 0.20 -18.96
N GLY A 77 -18.04 1.01 -18.48
CA GLY A 77 -18.20 2.42 -18.90
C GLY A 77 -17.55 3.45 -17.99
N THR A 78 -16.98 3.02 -16.87
CA THR A 78 -16.47 3.93 -15.83
C THR A 78 -15.00 4.30 -16.05
N TRP A 79 -14.24 3.39 -16.67
CA TRP A 79 -12.83 3.58 -16.95
C TRP A 79 -12.56 3.91 -18.40
N ASP A 80 -11.61 4.81 -18.63
CA ASP A 80 -11.05 5.00 -19.98
C ASP A 80 -10.22 3.75 -20.36
N PRO A 81 -10.52 3.08 -21.48
CA PRO A 81 -9.74 1.91 -21.92
C PRO A 81 -8.26 2.22 -22.16
N ALA A 82 -7.90 3.45 -22.54
CA ALA A 82 -6.52 3.85 -22.71
C ALA A 82 -5.80 3.96 -21.37
N ASP A 83 -6.46 4.49 -20.34
CA ASP A 83 -5.91 4.52 -18.98
C ASP A 83 -5.70 3.10 -18.44
N MET A 84 -6.69 2.21 -18.56
CA MET A 84 -6.54 0.81 -18.14
C MET A 84 -5.35 0.12 -18.82
N THR A 85 -5.21 0.31 -20.14
CA THR A 85 -4.08 -0.25 -20.90
C THR A 85 -2.75 0.30 -20.41
N SER A 86 -2.68 1.60 -20.14
CA SER A 86 -1.47 2.26 -19.64
C SER A 86 -1.12 1.80 -18.23
N ILE A 87 -2.12 1.69 -17.34
CA ILE A 87 -1.93 1.20 -15.96
C ILE A 87 -1.43 -0.24 -15.96
N ASP A 88 -2.11 -1.14 -16.68
CA ASP A 88 -1.73 -2.54 -16.75
C ASP A 88 -0.32 -2.73 -17.31
N GLY A 89 -0.02 -2.06 -18.42
CA GLY A 89 1.28 -2.14 -19.08
C GLY A 89 2.42 -1.60 -18.21
N ALA A 90 2.24 -0.41 -17.65
CA ALA A 90 3.27 0.23 -16.83
C ALA A 90 3.50 -0.49 -15.50
N LEU A 91 2.41 -0.95 -14.83
CA LEU A 91 2.54 -1.68 -13.57
C LEU A 91 3.21 -3.05 -13.78
N ALA A 92 2.83 -3.79 -14.82
CA ALA A 92 3.47 -5.06 -15.17
C ALA A 92 4.96 -4.87 -15.47
N GLN A 93 5.33 -3.83 -16.23
CA GLN A 93 6.72 -3.49 -16.51
C GLN A 93 7.48 -3.10 -15.23
N ALA A 94 6.94 -2.20 -14.42
CA ALA A 94 7.57 -1.77 -13.17
C ALA A 94 7.84 -2.93 -12.21
N MET A 95 6.86 -3.82 -12.04
CA MET A 95 6.97 -4.97 -11.15
C MET A 95 7.89 -6.08 -11.66
N SER A 96 8.22 -6.12 -12.96
CA SER A 96 9.11 -7.12 -13.57
C SER A 96 10.47 -6.57 -13.98
N ASP A 97 10.68 -5.25 -13.96
CA ASP A 97 11.94 -4.62 -14.35
C ASP A 97 13.08 -5.01 -13.41
N SER A 98 14.20 -5.48 -13.95
CA SER A 98 15.34 -5.96 -13.16
C SER A 98 16.05 -4.85 -12.37
N GLY A 99 16.03 -3.62 -12.86
CA GLY A 99 16.58 -2.46 -12.16
C GLY A 99 15.76 -2.14 -10.91
N LEU A 100 14.45 -1.97 -11.07
CA LEU A 100 13.53 -1.70 -9.97
C LEU A 100 13.48 -2.87 -8.97
N GLN A 101 13.45 -4.11 -9.48
CA GLN A 101 13.50 -5.29 -8.62
C GLN A 101 14.81 -5.41 -7.82
N SER A 102 15.92 -4.83 -8.28
CA SER A 102 17.18 -4.87 -7.53
C SER A 102 17.07 -4.26 -6.14
N VAL A 103 16.21 -3.23 -5.99
CA VAL A 103 15.96 -2.60 -4.68
C VAL A 103 15.21 -3.55 -3.75
N ILE A 104 14.27 -4.33 -4.27
CA ILE A 104 13.49 -5.27 -3.47
C ILE A 104 14.29 -6.55 -3.20
N GLN A 105 15.07 -7.00 -4.18
CA GLN A 105 15.89 -8.23 -4.09
C GLN A 105 16.83 -8.24 -2.87
N GLN A 106 17.29 -7.09 -2.40
CA GLN A 106 18.18 -7.03 -1.23
C GLN A 106 17.56 -7.59 0.06
N TYR A 107 16.25 -7.72 0.12
CA TYR A 107 15.48 -8.22 1.26
C TYR A 107 15.16 -9.72 1.16
N TYR A 108 15.57 -10.36 0.09
CA TYR A 108 15.24 -11.74 -0.22
C TYR A 108 16.45 -12.58 -0.58
N ASP A 109 16.37 -13.85 -0.19
CA ASP A 109 17.21 -14.94 -0.64
C ASP A 109 16.28 -16.17 -0.76
N PRO A 110 15.82 -16.56 -1.89
CA PRO A 110 16.34 -16.49 -3.27
C PRO A 110 15.83 -15.28 -4.11
N ALA A 111 16.04 -15.38 -5.44
CA ALA A 111 15.57 -14.37 -6.39
C ALA A 111 14.05 -14.24 -6.37
N ILE A 112 13.59 -12.98 -6.44
CA ILE A 112 12.16 -12.65 -6.48
C ILE A 112 11.62 -12.67 -7.91
N THR A 113 10.34 -12.97 -8.05
CA THR A 113 9.60 -12.85 -9.32
C THR A 113 8.30 -12.06 -9.13
N SER A 114 7.78 -11.51 -10.22
CA SER A 114 6.45 -10.90 -10.26
C SER A 114 5.73 -11.30 -11.52
N ARG A 115 4.44 -11.57 -11.41
CA ARG A 115 3.59 -11.90 -12.54
C ARG A 115 2.20 -11.30 -12.40
N MET A 116 1.80 -10.51 -13.38
CA MET A 116 0.46 -9.99 -13.49
C MET A 116 -0.45 -11.03 -14.16
N LEU A 117 -1.65 -11.24 -13.61
CA LEU A 117 -2.75 -11.94 -14.28
C LEU A 117 -3.56 -10.97 -15.14
N PRO A 118 -4.34 -11.47 -16.13
CA PRO A 118 -5.24 -10.61 -16.89
C PRO A 118 -6.18 -9.82 -15.98
N SER A 119 -6.30 -8.52 -16.24
CA SER A 119 -7.16 -7.62 -15.48
C SER A 119 -8.64 -7.96 -15.64
N VAL A 120 -9.43 -7.62 -14.64
CA VAL A 120 -10.86 -7.88 -14.59
C VAL A 120 -11.62 -6.58 -14.37
N ILE A 121 -12.69 -6.34 -15.11
CA ILE A 121 -13.63 -5.26 -14.83
C ILE A 121 -14.78 -5.83 -13.98
N LEU A 122 -14.92 -5.31 -12.77
CA LEU A 122 -16.01 -5.70 -11.88
C LEU A 122 -17.29 -5.00 -12.35
N PRO A 123 -18.39 -5.74 -12.55
CA PRO A 123 -19.60 -5.21 -13.17
C PRO A 123 -20.42 -4.29 -12.26
N ASP A 124 -20.21 -4.39 -10.95
CA ASP A 124 -20.98 -3.64 -9.97
C ASP A 124 -20.68 -2.14 -10.05
N PRO A 125 -21.69 -1.26 -9.91
CA PRO A 125 -21.47 0.18 -9.92
C PRO A 125 -20.56 0.60 -8.78
N ALA A 126 -19.66 1.53 -9.05
CA ALA A 126 -18.80 2.09 -8.02
C ALA A 126 -19.63 2.94 -7.03
N PRO A 127 -19.41 2.82 -5.72
CA PRO A 127 -20.01 3.70 -4.73
C PRO A 127 -19.32 5.08 -4.77
N ASP A 128 -19.99 6.12 -4.25
CA ASP A 128 -19.33 7.43 -4.08
C ASP A 128 -18.19 7.37 -3.05
N ARG A 129 -18.30 6.48 -2.07
CA ARG A 129 -17.36 6.29 -0.97
C ARG A 129 -17.26 4.81 -0.62
N ILE A 130 -16.04 4.32 -0.40
CA ILE A 130 -15.79 2.93 0.01
C ILE A 130 -14.94 2.91 1.28
N TYR A 131 -15.32 2.06 2.21
CA TYR A 131 -14.70 1.90 3.52
C TYR A 131 -13.89 0.60 3.60
N LYS A 132 -13.01 0.49 4.57
CA LYS A 132 -12.11 -0.65 4.74
C LYS A 132 -12.84 -1.99 4.82
N ASP A 133 -13.90 -2.08 5.62
CA ASP A 133 -14.74 -3.28 5.72
C ASP A 133 -15.35 -3.70 4.38
N GLN A 134 -15.71 -2.73 3.54
CA GLN A 134 -16.26 -3.00 2.21
C GLN A 134 -15.17 -3.45 1.24
N VAL A 135 -13.95 -2.89 1.33
CA VAL A 135 -12.79 -3.34 0.56
C VAL A 135 -12.42 -4.77 0.93
N GLU A 136 -12.36 -5.10 2.22
CA GLU A 136 -12.10 -6.46 2.72
C GLU A 136 -13.17 -7.45 2.25
N ALA A 137 -14.46 -7.07 2.32
CA ALA A 137 -15.55 -7.88 1.82
C ALA A 137 -15.46 -8.13 0.31
N LEU A 138 -15.08 -7.11 -0.47
CA LEU A 138 -14.89 -7.24 -1.91
C LEU A 138 -13.71 -8.16 -2.26
N ALA A 139 -12.57 -8.04 -1.56
CA ALA A 139 -11.44 -8.94 -1.72
C ALA A 139 -11.82 -10.40 -1.42
N ALA A 140 -12.56 -10.63 -0.34
CA ALA A 140 -13.09 -11.94 0.02
C ALA A 140 -14.07 -12.49 -1.03
N GLN A 141 -14.93 -11.64 -1.60
CA GLN A 141 -15.86 -12.01 -2.68
C GLN A 141 -15.11 -12.39 -3.97
N ILE A 142 -14.11 -11.61 -4.37
CA ILE A 142 -13.27 -11.91 -5.54
C ILE A 142 -12.59 -13.27 -5.36
N PHE A 143 -12.00 -13.52 -4.20
CA PHE A 143 -11.36 -14.80 -3.89
C PHE A 143 -12.36 -15.96 -3.95
N THR A 144 -13.51 -15.84 -3.29
CA THR A 144 -14.51 -16.92 -3.21
C THR A 144 -15.22 -17.19 -4.52
N SER A 145 -15.27 -16.21 -5.43
CA SER A 145 -15.84 -16.39 -6.79
C SER A 145 -14.99 -17.28 -7.70
N GLY A 146 -13.74 -17.58 -7.29
CA GLY A 146 -12.79 -18.33 -8.11
C GLY A 146 -12.13 -17.48 -9.23
N ALA A 147 -12.29 -16.15 -9.18
CA ALA A 147 -11.76 -15.24 -10.21
C ALA A 147 -10.22 -15.26 -10.30
N LEU A 148 -9.53 -15.76 -9.28
CA LEU A 148 -8.07 -15.89 -9.29
C LEU A 148 -7.56 -17.09 -10.11
N GLY A 149 -8.48 -17.90 -10.70
CA GLY A 149 -8.12 -18.97 -11.64
C GLY A 149 -7.19 -20.05 -11.06
N GLY A 150 -7.24 -20.29 -9.74
CA GLY A 150 -6.41 -21.26 -9.04
C GLY A 150 -5.00 -20.76 -8.69
N ALA A 151 -4.74 -19.47 -8.78
CA ALA A 151 -3.52 -18.87 -8.23
C ALA A 151 -3.46 -19.08 -6.71
N ASP A 152 -2.26 -19.30 -6.18
CA ASP A 152 -2.04 -19.48 -4.74
C ASP A 152 -2.37 -18.20 -3.98
N PRO A 153 -3.38 -18.20 -3.09
CA PRO A 153 -3.74 -17.00 -2.31
C PRO A 153 -2.58 -16.53 -1.43
N GLY A 154 -1.71 -17.42 -1.03
CA GLY A 154 -0.55 -17.11 -0.20
C GLY A 154 0.50 -16.24 -0.91
N SER A 155 0.45 -16.13 -2.23
CA SER A 155 1.37 -15.33 -3.05
C SER A 155 0.66 -14.36 -4.01
N THR A 156 -0.67 -14.26 -3.92
CA THR A 156 -1.48 -13.44 -4.82
C THR A 156 -2.04 -12.21 -4.11
N VAL A 157 -1.85 -11.03 -4.72
CA VAL A 157 -2.43 -9.76 -4.26
C VAL A 157 -3.53 -9.32 -5.24
N ILE A 158 -4.71 -9.06 -4.70
CA ILE A 158 -5.87 -8.54 -5.42
C ILE A 158 -5.79 -7.01 -5.41
N ASN A 159 -5.48 -6.40 -6.56
CA ASN A 159 -5.55 -4.94 -6.69
C ASN A 159 -6.99 -4.51 -6.95
N ILE A 160 -7.55 -3.69 -6.07
CA ILE A 160 -8.89 -3.08 -6.21
C ILE A 160 -8.69 -1.63 -6.64
N MET A 161 -8.93 -1.37 -7.93
CA MET A 161 -8.74 -0.06 -8.53
C MET A 161 -10.04 0.73 -8.50
N LEU A 162 -10.04 1.84 -7.78
CA LEU A 162 -11.20 2.70 -7.62
C LEU A 162 -11.24 3.73 -8.76
N PRO A 163 -12.37 3.88 -9.47
CA PRO A 163 -12.47 4.82 -10.57
C PRO A 163 -12.51 6.28 -10.11
N ARG A 164 -12.48 7.20 -11.08
CA ARG A 164 -12.60 8.64 -10.84
C ARG A 164 -13.76 8.98 -9.92
N GLY A 165 -13.50 9.85 -8.94
CA GLY A 165 -14.52 10.39 -8.05
C GLY A 165 -14.86 9.53 -6.84
N VAL A 166 -14.44 8.26 -6.80
CA VAL A 166 -14.63 7.41 -5.62
C VAL A 166 -13.69 7.85 -4.51
N VAL A 167 -14.24 8.02 -3.31
CA VAL A 167 -13.48 8.38 -2.10
C VAL A 167 -13.17 7.11 -1.31
N LEU A 168 -11.90 6.86 -1.05
CA LEU A 168 -11.42 5.77 -0.19
C LEU A 168 -11.31 6.25 1.25
N VAL A 169 -11.78 5.45 2.20
CA VAL A 169 -11.73 5.75 3.64
C VAL A 169 -10.98 4.64 4.37
N ASP A 170 -9.93 5.01 5.12
CA ASP A 170 -9.26 4.09 6.06
C ASP A 170 -10.04 4.03 7.39
N GLY A 171 -11.24 3.51 7.33
CA GLY A 171 -12.15 3.38 8.46
C GLY A 171 -13.30 2.43 8.13
N PHE A 172 -14.15 2.15 9.12
CA PHE A 172 -15.31 1.28 8.95
C PHE A 172 -16.54 2.07 8.51
N SER A 173 -17.39 1.42 7.72
CA SER A 173 -18.64 2.01 7.27
C SER A 173 -19.57 2.37 8.46
N PRO A 174 -20.36 3.45 8.35
CA PRO A 174 -21.33 3.81 9.37
C PRO A 174 -22.29 2.64 9.67
N GLY A 175 -22.38 2.25 10.94
CA GLY A 175 -23.23 1.14 11.38
C GLY A 175 -22.63 -0.25 11.12
N PHE A 176 -21.37 -0.34 10.74
CA PHE A 176 -20.69 -1.62 10.65
C PHE A 176 -20.77 -2.39 11.97
N THR A 177 -21.20 -3.64 11.89
CA THR A 177 -21.21 -4.57 13.01
C THR A 177 -20.22 -5.68 12.74
N PRO A 178 -19.20 -5.86 13.58
CA PRO A 178 -18.21 -6.90 13.37
C PRO A 178 -18.86 -8.28 13.41
N PRO A 179 -18.34 -9.24 12.64
CA PRO A 179 -18.75 -10.63 12.75
C PRO A 179 -18.57 -11.16 14.18
N PRO A 180 -19.40 -12.14 14.61
CA PRO A 180 -19.25 -12.75 15.93
C PRO A 180 -17.84 -13.26 16.20
N GLY A 181 -17.27 -12.87 17.34
CA GLY A 181 -15.91 -13.21 17.75
C GLY A 181 -14.84 -12.19 17.31
N GLN A 182 -15.19 -11.18 16.55
CA GLN A 182 -14.29 -10.09 16.12
C GLN A 182 -14.57 -8.76 16.82
N GLU A 183 -15.46 -8.75 17.83
CA GLU A 183 -15.85 -7.53 18.55
C GLU A 183 -14.67 -6.85 19.26
N ALA A 184 -13.83 -7.65 19.88
CA ALA A 184 -12.64 -7.12 20.58
C ALA A 184 -11.60 -6.54 19.61
N GLU A 185 -11.47 -7.09 18.41
CA GLU A 185 -10.67 -6.56 17.33
C GLU A 185 -11.25 -5.24 16.83
N HIS A 186 -12.53 -5.23 16.52
CA HIS A 186 -13.24 -4.03 16.07
C HIS A 186 -13.11 -2.88 17.09
N GLU A 187 -13.29 -3.17 18.39
CA GLU A 187 -13.08 -2.17 19.44
C GLU A 187 -11.62 -1.66 19.50
N ARG A 188 -10.63 -2.53 19.28
CA ARG A 188 -9.21 -2.11 19.23
C ARG A 188 -8.96 -1.20 18.04
N ARG A 189 -9.50 -1.54 16.86
CA ARG A 189 -9.41 -0.73 15.67
C ARG A 189 -10.13 0.60 15.83
N GLN A 190 -11.37 0.60 16.36
CA GLN A 190 -12.08 1.83 16.67
C GLN A 190 -11.34 2.70 17.68
N ARG A 191 -10.80 2.13 18.76
CA ARG A 191 -10.01 2.93 19.72
C ARG A 191 -8.75 3.52 19.09
N ALA A 192 -8.18 2.88 18.10
CA ALA A 192 -7.08 3.43 17.32
C ALA A 192 -7.56 4.56 16.37
N ILE A 193 -8.82 4.54 15.95
CA ILE A 193 -9.47 5.54 15.10
C ILE A 193 -10.06 6.71 15.93
N VAL A 194 -10.69 6.42 17.06
CA VAL A 194 -11.49 7.36 17.90
C VAL A 194 -10.69 8.46 18.60
N LYS A 195 -9.37 8.52 18.47
CA LYS A 195 -8.62 9.73 18.86
C LYS A 195 -8.69 10.87 17.83
N ILE A 196 -9.43 10.67 16.75
CA ILE A 196 -9.71 11.72 15.75
C ILE A 196 -11.18 12.08 15.91
N ASP A 197 -11.45 13.30 16.29
CA ASP A 197 -12.81 13.85 16.47
C ASP A 197 -13.62 13.95 15.16
N ASP A 198 -13.03 13.50 14.01
CA ASP A 198 -13.68 13.49 12.70
C ASP A 198 -13.16 12.30 11.86
N ASP A 199 -14.02 11.30 11.60
CA ASP A 199 -13.82 10.22 10.61
C ASP A 199 -13.52 10.75 9.18
N GLN A 200 -13.63 12.06 8.98
CA GLN A 200 -13.44 12.73 7.69
C GLN A 200 -11.97 12.97 7.33
N ASP A 201 -11.03 12.91 8.27
CA ASP A 201 -9.63 13.23 7.99
C ASP A 201 -8.78 12.04 7.49
N ALA A 202 -9.31 10.81 7.55
CA ALA A 202 -8.63 9.60 7.11
C ALA A 202 -9.17 9.10 5.75
N ASP A 203 -9.42 9.99 4.82
CA ASP A 203 -9.91 9.64 3.49
C ASP A 203 -9.03 10.21 2.36
N SER A 204 -9.35 9.79 1.14
CA SER A 204 -8.56 10.18 -0.03
C SER A 204 -8.72 11.65 -0.43
N LEU A 205 -9.78 12.35 -0.02
CA LEU A 205 -9.89 13.80 -0.18
C LEU A 205 -8.94 14.57 0.76
N ASN A 206 -8.45 13.90 1.77
CA ASN A 206 -7.50 14.43 2.75
C ASN A 206 -6.08 13.85 2.60
N GLY A 207 -5.79 13.18 1.45
CA GLY A 207 -4.45 12.76 1.06
C GLY A 207 -4.13 11.29 1.29
N LEU A 208 -5.13 10.41 1.47
CA LEU A 208 -4.96 8.96 1.39
C LEU A 208 -4.88 8.55 -0.08
N GLY A 209 -3.79 7.92 -0.52
CA GLY A 209 -3.61 7.40 -1.88
C GLY A 209 -4.14 5.99 -2.06
N GLY A 210 -3.81 5.13 -1.11
CA GLY A 210 -4.16 3.72 -1.10
C GLY A 210 -3.70 3.05 0.19
N TYR A 211 -3.93 1.76 0.27
CA TYR A 211 -3.37 0.88 1.30
C TYR A 211 -3.41 -0.57 0.84
N HIS A 212 -2.57 -1.40 1.45
CA HIS A 212 -2.64 -2.85 1.34
C HIS A 212 -3.07 -3.50 2.66
N GLY A 213 -3.40 -4.77 2.60
CA GLY A 213 -3.79 -5.53 3.78
C GLY A 213 -4.17 -6.96 3.45
N SER A 214 -4.72 -7.62 4.46
CA SER A 214 -5.25 -8.97 4.35
C SER A 214 -6.65 -9.06 4.94
N THR A 215 -7.46 -9.95 4.39
CA THR A 215 -8.70 -10.40 5.02
C THR A 215 -8.68 -11.91 5.13
N HIS A 216 -9.50 -12.50 5.98
CA HIS A 216 -9.54 -13.94 6.20
C HIS A 216 -10.83 -14.54 5.69
N VAL A 217 -10.72 -15.62 4.92
CA VAL A 217 -11.85 -16.39 4.41
C VAL A 217 -11.79 -17.80 4.96
N THR A 218 -12.80 -18.17 5.77
CA THR A 218 -12.93 -19.52 6.30
C THR A 218 -13.82 -20.36 5.39
N SER A 219 -13.29 -21.42 4.82
CA SER A 219 -14.03 -22.37 4.00
C SER A 219 -13.68 -23.81 4.41
N ALA A 220 -14.69 -24.63 4.64
CA ALA A 220 -14.54 -26.03 5.08
C ALA A 220 -13.60 -26.23 6.28
N GLY A 221 -13.58 -25.26 7.19
CA GLY A 221 -12.73 -25.28 8.41
C GLY A 221 -11.28 -24.86 8.18
N THR A 222 -10.93 -24.45 6.97
CA THR A 222 -9.61 -23.87 6.65
C THR A 222 -9.72 -22.36 6.58
N ASP A 223 -8.90 -21.66 7.35
CA ASP A 223 -8.77 -20.21 7.30
C ASP A 223 -7.68 -19.82 6.29
N THR A 224 -8.00 -18.93 5.38
CA THR A 224 -7.11 -18.50 4.29
C THR A 224 -6.97 -16.98 4.32
N ALA A 225 -5.75 -16.50 4.49
CA ALA A 225 -5.45 -15.09 4.31
C ALA A 225 -5.53 -14.72 2.81
N VAL A 226 -6.25 -13.66 2.51
CA VAL A 226 -6.43 -13.10 1.17
C VAL A 226 -5.83 -11.70 1.16
N TYR A 227 -4.77 -11.51 0.38
CA TYR A 227 -4.06 -10.24 0.31
C TYR A 227 -4.65 -9.33 -0.75
N TYR A 228 -4.74 -8.06 -0.43
CA TYR A 228 -5.27 -7.05 -1.34
C TYR A 228 -4.48 -5.74 -1.25
N ALA A 229 -4.55 -4.95 -2.31
CA ALA A 229 -4.21 -3.54 -2.33
C ALA A 229 -5.40 -2.77 -2.90
N VAL A 230 -5.65 -1.57 -2.39
CA VAL A 230 -6.68 -0.67 -2.90
C VAL A 230 -6.08 0.71 -3.11
N GLY A 231 -6.46 1.36 -4.19
CA GLY A 231 -5.99 2.71 -4.51
C GLY A 231 -7.01 3.50 -5.30
N VAL A 232 -7.01 4.82 -5.09
CA VAL A 232 -7.91 5.72 -5.80
C VAL A 232 -7.35 6.16 -7.14
N TYR A 233 -8.22 6.57 -8.05
CA TYR A 233 -7.81 7.31 -9.24
C TYR A 233 -7.42 8.73 -8.80
N SER A 234 -6.11 8.91 -8.54
CA SER A 234 -5.58 10.15 -7.95
C SER A 234 -5.62 11.31 -8.94
N GLU A 235 -6.52 12.26 -8.70
CA GLU A 235 -6.67 13.48 -9.49
C GLU A 235 -7.26 14.62 -8.66
N GLY A 236 -6.89 15.86 -8.96
CA GLY A 236 -7.39 17.04 -8.26
C GLY A 236 -7.06 17.00 -6.77
N SER A 237 -8.08 16.92 -5.92
CA SER A 237 -7.95 16.78 -4.46
C SER A 237 -8.10 15.34 -3.97
N ASN A 238 -8.33 14.36 -4.85
CA ASN A 238 -8.52 12.97 -4.47
C ASN A 238 -7.19 12.21 -4.61
N GLY A 239 -6.74 11.55 -3.55
CA GLY A 239 -5.51 10.75 -3.54
C GLY A 239 -4.22 11.55 -3.51
N ILE A 240 -3.20 11.08 -4.23
CA ILE A 240 -1.84 11.63 -4.29
C ILE A 240 -1.50 12.00 -5.75
N PRO A 241 -1.97 13.16 -6.25
CA PRO A 241 -1.72 13.58 -7.63
C PRO A 241 -0.36 14.28 -7.76
N VAL A 242 0.68 13.53 -8.13
CA VAL A 242 2.05 14.05 -8.33
C VAL A 242 2.40 14.19 -9.81
N PHE A 243 2.03 13.19 -10.63
CA PHE A 243 2.28 13.20 -12.07
C PHE A 243 1.25 14.02 -12.85
N ASP A 244 1.60 14.43 -14.04
CA ASP A 244 0.79 15.21 -14.98
C ASP A 244 -0.43 14.44 -15.53
N GLN A 245 -0.34 13.11 -15.55
CA GLN A 245 -1.40 12.21 -16.01
C GLN A 245 -1.86 11.32 -14.85
N SER A 246 -3.17 11.31 -14.61
CA SER A 246 -3.73 10.64 -13.42
C SER A 246 -3.47 9.13 -13.39
N TRP A 247 -3.45 8.45 -14.55
CA TRP A 247 -3.12 7.03 -14.62
C TRP A 247 -1.71 6.72 -14.09
N LYS A 248 -0.75 7.66 -14.21
CA LYS A 248 0.61 7.50 -13.66
C LYS A 248 0.60 7.50 -12.14
N ASN A 249 -0.28 8.31 -11.53
CA ASN A 249 -0.44 8.31 -10.08
C ASN A 249 -0.99 6.96 -9.58
N VAL A 250 -1.94 6.37 -10.34
CA VAL A 250 -2.47 5.02 -10.03
C VAL A 250 -1.35 3.98 -10.07
N VAL A 251 -0.52 3.99 -11.12
CA VAL A 251 0.62 3.05 -11.24
C VAL A 251 1.57 3.20 -10.07
N ALA A 252 1.96 4.42 -9.72
CA ALA A 252 2.91 4.66 -8.63
C ALA A 252 2.35 4.24 -7.26
N THR A 253 1.05 4.46 -7.01
CA THR A 253 0.37 3.98 -5.80
C THR A 253 0.37 2.46 -5.75
N PHE A 254 -0.05 1.76 -6.81
CA PHE A 254 -0.07 0.30 -6.79
C PHE A 254 1.33 -0.33 -6.81
N TYR A 255 2.33 0.34 -7.39
CA TYR A 255 3.72 -0.09 -7.25
C TYR A 255 4.19 -0.01 -5.79
N HIS A 256 3.79 1.03 -5.06
CA HIS A 256 4.02 1.16 -3.62
C HIS A 256 3.36 0.01 -2.86
N GLU A 257 2.03 -0.12 -2.95
CA GLU A 257 1.25 -1.09 -2.19
C GLU A 257 1.66 -2.56 -2.48
N LEU A 258 1.99 -2.89 -3.74
CA LEU A 258 2.43 -4.23 -4.10
C LEU A 258 3.81 -4.58 -3.52
N ASN A 259 4.73 -3.62 -3.42
CA ASN A 259 6.03 -3.87 -2.81
C ASN A 259 5.94 -3.95 -1.28
N GLU A 260 5.03 -3.22 -0.66
CA GLU A 260 4.72 -3.37 0.77
C GLU A 260 4.03 -4.70 1.04
N ALA A 261 2.95 -5.03 0.31
CA ALA A 261 2.29 -6.33 0.42
C ALA A 261 3.25 -7.51 0.18
N ARG A 262 4.28 -7.34 -0.66
CA ARG A 262 5.34 -8.33 -0.84
C ARG A 262 6.22 -8.47 0.40
N THR A 263 6.63 -7.35 0.99
CA THR A 263 7.61 -7.32 2.09
C THR A 263 6.98 -7.52 3.45
N ASP A 264 5.70 -7.16 3.62
CA ASP A 264 4.94 -7.29 4.87
C ASP A 264 3.44 -7.56 4.63
N PRO A 265 3.07 -8.71 4.04
CA PRO A 265 1.68 -9.00 3.67
C PRO A 265 0.72 -9.10 4.86
N ASP A 266 1.23 -9.46 6.04
CA ASP A 266 0.43 -9.71 7.25
C ASP A 266 0.40 -8.49 8.21
N VAL A 267 0.80 -7.29 7.75
CA VAL A 267 0.77 -6.07 8.57
C VAL A 267 -0.59 -5.81 9.21
N GLU A 268 -1.68 -6.10 8.49
CA GLU A 268 -3.03 -5.97 9.01
C GLU A 268 -3.31 -6.97 10.16
N ASP A 269 -2.75 -8.17 10.08
CA ASP A 269 -2.85 -9.16 11.15
C ASP A 269 -2.08 -8.75 12.41
N VAL A 270 -0.98 -8.02 12.27
CA VAL A 270 -0.31 -7.40 13.42
C VAL A 270 -1.25 -6.44 14.15
N ILE A 271 -2.00 -5.64 13.38
CA ILE A 271 -3.00 -4.71 13.94
C ILE A 271 -4.12 -5.48 14.62
N ARG A 272 -4.61 -6.57 14.00
CA ARG A 272 -5.69 -7.41 14.53
C ARG A 272 -5.30 -8.11 15.84
N THR A 273 -4.13 -8.72 15.83
CA THR A 273 -3.71 -9.63 16.92
C THR A 273 -2.81 -8.97 17.94
N ASN A 274 -2.24 -7.81 17.66
CA ASN A 274 -1.18 -7.16 18.41
C ASN A 274 0.07 -8.06 18.55
N ASP A 275 0.36 -8.85 17.51
CA ASP A 275 1.48 -9.80 17.47
C ASP A 275 2.53 -9.34 16.45
N SER A 276 3.60 -8.73 16.94
CA SER A 276 4.69 -8.22 16.08
C SER A 276 5.50 -9.31 15.37
N SER A 277 5.37 -10.58 15.78
CA SER A 277 6.05 -11.68 15.11
C SER A 277 5.49 -11.94 13.70
N LYS A 278 4.33 -11.38 13.38
CA LYS A 278 3.72 -11.41 12.05
C LYS A 278 4.28 -10.36 11.10
N LEU A 279 5.01 -9.34 11.59
CA LEU A 279 5.69 -8.37 10.72
C LEU A 279 6.75 -9.06 9.86
N GLY A 280 6.75 -8.75 8.56
CA GLY A 280 7.81 -9.08 7.63
C GLY A 280 8.99 -8.10 7.74
N TRP A 281 9.22 -7.31 6.70
CA TRP A 281 10.24 -6.27 6.67
C TRP A 281 9.67 -4.91 7.09
N TYR A 282 10.07 -4.43 8.25
CA TYR A 282 9.58 -3.19 8.84
C TYR A 282 10.70 -2.40 9.52
N SER A 283 10.60 -1.08 9.56
CA SER A 283 11.59 -0.26 10.26
C SER A 283 11.32 -0.20 11.76
N LYS A 284 12.37 -0.34 12.57
CA LYS A 284 12.27 -0.12 14.04
C LYS A 284 11.89 1.31 14.42
N ARG A 285 11.93 2.25 13.47
CA ARG A 285 11.49 3.64 13.64
C ARG A 285 10.07 3.87 13.11
N GLY A 286 9.39 2.81 12.68
CA GLY A 286 8.08 2.85 12.05
C GLY A 286 8.15 3.13 10.56
N GLY A 287 7.35 2.40 9.79
CA GLY A 287 7.19 2.51 8.34
C GLY A 287 7.68 1.31 7.56
N GLU A 288 7.06 1.11 6.45
CA GLU A 288 7.33 0.07 5.46
C GLU A 288 8.24 0.58 4.34
N ILE A 289 8.49 -0.26 3.37
CA ILE A 289 9.45 0.00 2.30
C ILE A 289 9.08 1.20 1.42
N GLY A 290 7.80 1.47 1.22
CA GLY A 290 7.28 2.60 0.44
C GLY A 290 7.03 3.85 1.28
N ASP A 291 6.58 3.70 2.52
CA ASP A 291 6.26 4.80 3.43
C ASP A 291 7.45 5.66 3.83
N ILE A 292 8.59 5.01 4.10
CA ILE A 292 9.79 5.73 4.55
C ILE A 292 10.24 6.77 3.51
N PRO A 293 10.34 6.45 2.20
CA PRO A 293 10.62 7.44 1.17
C PRO A 293 9.66 8.62 1.15
N MET A 294 8.35 8.37 1.29
CA MET A 294 7.34 9.42 1.31
C MET A 294 7.51 10.34 2.52
N LYS A 295 7.75 9.76 3.70
CA LYS A 295 8.03 10.50 4.93
C LYS A 295 9.27 11.37 4.81
N GLU A 296 10.35 10.83 4.21
CA GLU A 296 11.61 11.56 4.02
C GLU A 296 11.49 12.67 2.96
N ALA A 297 10.67 12.48 1.92
CA ALA A 297 10.39 13.49 0.90
C ALA A 297 9.57 14.68 1.46
N GLY A 298 8.83 14.47 2.55
CA GLY A 298 7.97 15.49 3.14
C GLY A 298 6.92 15.99 2.14
N THR A 299 6.76 17.31 2.02
CA THR A 299 5.77 17.90 1.11
C THR A 299 6.19 17.90 -0.36
N ASN A 300 7.44 17.53 -0.69
CA ASN A 300 7.94 17.49 -2.06
C ASN A 300 8.00 16.05 -2.58
N LEU A 301 6.84 15.47 -2.88
CA LEU A 301 6.73 14.08 -3.35
C LEU A 301 7.36 13.85 -4.73
N THR A 302 7.62 14.91 -5.52
CA THR A 302 8.33 14.75 -6.81
C THR A 302 9.75 14.19 -6.65
N LEU A 303 10.30 14.22 -5.45
CA LEU A 303 11.59 13.62 -5.13
C LEU A 303 11.55 12.09 -5.12
N VAL A 304 10.40 11.50 -4.87
CA VAL A 304 10.22 10.04 -4.75
C VAL A 304 9.20 9.47 -5.74
N PHE A 305 8.32 10.29 -6.33
CA PHE A 305 7.47 9.91 -7.44
C PHE A 305 8.17 10.31 -8.74
N GLN A 306 8.68 9.34 -9.49
CA GLN A 306 9.53 9.58 -10.66
C GLN A 306 9.15 8.67 -11.82
N GLU A 307 9.37 9.18 -13.04
CA GLU A 307 9.45 8.32 -14.22
C GLU A 307 10.85 7.73 -14.30
N VAL A 308 10.96 6.42 -14.08
CA VAL A 308 12.23 5.69 -14.03
C VAL A 308 12.45 4.96 -15.34
N GLU A 309 13.64 5.10 -15.93
CA GLU A 309 14.04 4.35 -17.12
C GLU A 309 14.13 2.85 -16.78
N LEU A 310 13.51 2.02 -17.62
CA LEU A 310 13.59 0.56 -17.49
C LEU A 310 15.01 0.07 -17.78
N ALA A 311 15.41 -1.02 -17.13
CA ALA A 311 16.76 -1.58 -17.24
C ALA A 311 17.15 -1.95 -18.70
N ASP A 312 16.17 -2.35 -19.52
CA ASP A 312 16.34 -2.65 -20.95
C ASP A 312 16.32 -1.42 -21.86
N ARG A 313 16.08 -0.23 -21.29
CA ARG A 313 15.97 1.07 -21.97
C ARG A 313 14.80 1.14 -22.99
N SER A 314 13.78 0.32 -22.82
CA SER A 314 12.61 0.32 -23.70
C SER A 314 11.66 1.51 -23.46
N GLY A 315 11.81 2.23 -22.35
CA GLY A 315 11.00 3.37 -21.95
C GLY A 315 11.14 3.73 -20.50
N THR A 316 10.17 4.50 -19.99
CA THR A 316 10.07 4.86 -18.58
C THR A 316 8.77 4.38 -17.99
N VAL A 317 8.76 4.15 -16.68
CA VAL A 317 7.55 3.83 -15.90
C VAL A 317 7.41 4.77 -14.71
N PRO A 318 6.19 5.23 -14.41
CA PRO A 318 5.94 6.06 -13.24
C PRO A 318 5.90 5.18 -11.98
N VAL A 319 6.81 5.44 -11.05
CA VAL A 319 6.89 4.70 -9.79
C VAL A 319 7.10 5.63 -8.62
N GLN A 320 6.80 5.14 -7.42
CA GLN A 320 7.32 5.71 -6.20
C GLN A 320 8.59 4.95 -5.80
N LEU A 321 9.68 5.65 -5.47
CA LEU A 321 10.93 5.04 -5.06
C LEU A 321 10.78 4.29 -3.74
N MET A 322 11.38 3.10 -3.66
CA MET A 322 11.36 2.26 -2.47
C MET A 322 12.58 2.50 -1.59
N TRP A 323 12.47 2.20 -0.29
CA TRP A 323 13.61 2.26 0.61
C TRP A 323 14.65 1.19 0.28
N SER A 324 15.91 1.59 0.25
CA SER A 324 17.06 0.69 0.11
C SER A 324 17.92 0.69 1.36
N ASN A 325 18.03 -0.45 2.03
CA ASN A 325 18.97 -0.62 3.14
C ASN A 325 20.43 -0.44 2.72
N LYS A 326 20.80 -0.86 1.50
CA LYS A 326 22.15 -0.68 0.97
C LYS A 326 22.51 0.80 0.80
N ASN A 327 21.56 1.59 0.29
CA ASN A 327 21.74 3.03 0.10
C ASN A 327 21.45 3.80 1.40
N ALA A 328 20.71 3.21 2.33
CA ALA A 328 20.10 3.85 3.49
C ALA A 328 19.28 5.09 3.08
N GLY A 329 18.50 4.96 2.00
CA GLY A 329 17.72 6.01 1.37
C GLY A 329 16.82 5.48 0.25
N PRO A 330 15.91 6.33 -0.31
CA PRO A 330 15.11 6.00 -1.46
C PRO A 330 15.95 5.63 -2.69
N ALA A 331 15.52 4.64 -3.46
CA ALA A 331 16.23 4.20 -4.67
C ALA A 331 15.28 3.64 -5.71
N SER A 332 15.65 3.79 -7.00
CA SER A 332 15.04 3.10 -8.13
C SER A 332 15.83 1.86 -8.56
N HIS A 333 17.12 1.81 -8.24
CA HIS A 333 18.02 0.69 -8.53
C HIS A 333 19.23 0.72 -7.58
N ILE A 334 19.92 -0.44 -7.42
CA ILE A 334 21.11 -0.59 -6.57
C ILE A 334 22.14 -1.53 -7.22
#